data_481481a4417428f4dc9802232fdb449e
#
_entry.id   481481a4417428f4dc9802232fdb449e
#
_cell.length_a   1.000
_cell.length_b   1.000
_cell.length_c   1.000
_cell.angle_alpha   90.00
_cell.angle_beta   90.00
_cell.angle_gamma   90.00
#
_symmetry.space_group_name_H-M   'P 1'
#
loop_
_entity.id
_entity.type
_entity.pdbx_description
1 polymer ?
#
loop_
_entity_poly.entity_id
_entity_poly.type
_entity_poly.pdbx_seq_one_letter_code
_entity_poly.pdbx_strand_id
1 'polypeptide(L)'
;MDRAALTERFRDALSARRKDELVRGVTLAGPHRDDVVLHIGQLPAKGYASHGESWSLALALRLGSFELLRADGIEPVLVLDDVFAELDSTRRDRLAGSIVDADQVLVTTAVASDVPEVLHGARFDVGGGNVMAHEEVLDER
;
A
#
# COMPACT_ATOMS: atom_id res chain seq x y z
N MET A 1 15.93 11.15 -18.59
CA MET A 1 16.68 10.23 -19.49
C MET A 1 15.74 9.90 -20.64
N ASP A 2 16.22 10.05 -21.89
CA ASP A 2 15.41 9.77 -23.07
C ASP A 2 15.10 8.26 -23.19
N ARG A 3 13.91 7.93 -23.68
CA ARG A 3 13.43 6.53 -23.86
C ARG A 3 14.34 5.73 -24.79
N ALA A 4 14.88 6.37 -25.83
CA ALA A 4 15.78 5.72 -26.78
C ALA A 4 17.09 5.30 -26.10
N ALA A 5 17.71 6.21 -25.36
CA ALA A 5 18.92 5.94 -24.59
C ALA A 5 18.72 4.85 -23.52
N LEU A 6 17.54 4.81 -22.87
CA LEU A 6 17.20 3.76 -21.92
C LEU A 6 17.09 2.39 -22.62
N THR A 7 16.45 2.35 -23.78
CA THR A 7 16.29 1.12 -24.57
C THR A 7 17.64 0.55 -25.02
N GLU A 8 18.55 1.39 -25.47
CA GLU A 8 19.90 1.00 -25.88
C GLU A 8 20.69 0.40 -24.70
N ARG A 9 20.74 1.12 -23.56
CA ARG A 9 21.40 0.63 -22.34
C ARG A 9 20.83 -0.70 -21.86
N PHE A 10 19.51 -0.90 -22.00
CA PHE A 10 18.89 -2.15 -21.62
C PHE A 10 19.27 -3.32 -22.56
N ARG A 11 19.35 -3.06 -23.88
CA ARG A 11 19.84 -4.05 -24.86
C ARG A 11 21.29 -4.46 -24.58
N ASP A 12 22.14 -3.51 -24.26
CA ASP A 12 23.53 -3.75 -23.92
C ASP A 12 23.64 -4.61 -22.66
N ALA A 13 22.86 -4.30 -21.62
CA ALA A 13 22.82 -5.07 -20.39
C ALA A 13 22.36 -6.51 -20.61
N LEU A 14 21.32 -6.73 -21.45
CA LEU A 14 20.86 -8.07 -21.83
C LEU A 14 21.95 -8.84 -22.60
N SER A 15 22.60 -8.21 -23.57
CA SER A 15 23.65 -8.80 -24.38
C SER A 15 24.85 -9.22 -23.52
N ALA A 16 25.27 -8.36 -22.58
CA ALA A 16 26.38 -8.65 -21.67
C ALA A 16 26.11 -9.83 -20.72
N ARG A 17 24.84 -10.05 -20.33
CA ARG A 17 24.47 -11.12 -19.39
C ARG A 17 24.03 -12.42 -20.06
N ARG A 18 23.88 -12.42 -21.39
CA ARG A 18 23.27 -13.54 -22.13
C ARG A 18 23.91 -14.91 -21.87
N LYS A 19 25.24 -14.99 -21.81
CA LYS A 19 25.95 -16.25 -21.55
C LYS A 19 25.63 -16.80 -20.14
N ASP A 20 25.67 -15.94 -19.14
CA ASP A 20 25.41 -16.32 -17.76
C ASP A 20 23.94 -16.71 -17.55
N GLU A 21 23.02 -16.05 -18.23
CA GLU A 21 21.60 -16.39 -18.22
C GLU A 21 21.33 -17.80 -18.78
N LEU A 22 21.97 -18.13 -19.89
CA LEU A 22 21.86 -19.48 -20.49
C LEU A 22 22.42 -20.57 -19.59
N VAL A 23 23.54 -20.32 -18.90
CA VAL A 23 24.14 -21.27 -17.98
C VAL A 23 23.29 -21.47 -16.72
N ARG A 24 22.71 -20.36 -16.20
CA ARG A 24 21.95 -20.40 -14.94
C ARG A 24 20.45 -20.68 -15.13
N GLY A 25 19.95 -20.62 -16.35
CA GLY A 25 18.52 -20.81 -16.65
C GLY A 25 17.61 -19.71 -16.09
N VAL A 26 18.14 -18.50 -15.79
CA VAL A 26 17.41 -17.38 -15.19
C VAL A 26 17.80 -16.07 -15.84
N THR A 27 16.88 -15.10 -15.89
CA THR A 27 17.18 -13.75 -16.34
C THR A 27 17.97 -12.97 -15.30
N LEU A 28 19.02 -12.26 -15.73
CA LEU A 28 19.93 -11.50 -14.86
C LEU A 28 19.86 -9.98 -15.08
N ALA A 29 19.19 -9.53 -16.13
CA ALA A 29 18.97 -8.13 -16.43
C ALA A 29 17.48 -7.85 -16.66
N GLY A 30 17.02 -6.67 -16.22
CA GLY A 30 15.64 -6.25 -16.40
C GLY A 30 15.06 -5.57 -15.16
N PRO A 31 13.89 -4.90 -15.28
CA PRO A 31 13.26 -4.15 -14.18
C PRO A 31 13.02 -5.01 -12.92
N HIS A 32 12.79 -6.30 -13.08
CA HIS A 32 12.62 -7.26 -11.98
C HIS A 32 13.91 -7.55 -11.18
N ARG A 33 15.07 -7.06 -11.67
CA ARG A 33 16.39 -7.14 -11.01
C ARG A 33 16.89 -5.79 -10.52
N ASP A 34 16.20 -4.71 -10.91
CA ASP A 34 16.55 -3.39 -10.47
C ASP A 34 16.07 -3.15 -9.03
N ASP A 35 16.79 -2.35 -8.29
CA ASP A 35 16.41 -1.91 -6.95
C ASP A 35 15.92 -0.45 -7.02
N VAL A 36 14.91 -0.13 -6.21
CA VAL A 36 14.39 1.24 -6.09
C VAL A 36 14.89 1.82 -4.77
N VAL A 37 15.73 2.83 -4.87
CA VAL A 37 16.22 3.53 -3.68
C VAL A 37 15.19 4.56 -3.25
N LEU A 38 14.54 4.30 -2.12
CA LEU A 38 13.56 5.18 -1.50
C LEU A 38 14.24 6.07 -0.46
N HIS A 39 13.86 7.34 -0.42
CA HIS A 39 14.37 8.30 0.55
C HIS A 39 13.23 8.86 1.40
N ILE A 40 13.54 9.15 2.67
CA ILE A 40 12.72 9.96 3.56
C ILE A 40 13.55 11.20 3.88
N GLY A 41 13.09 12.35 3.38
CA GLY A 41 13.92 13.56 3.40
C GLY A 41 15.20 13.37 2.60
N GLN A 42 16.36 13.54 3.26
CA GLN A 42 17.68 13.44 2.62
C GLN A 42 18.34 12.06 2.76
N LEU A 43 17.75 11.17 3.57
CA LEU A 43 18.37 9.87 3.89
C LEU A 43 17.66 8.73 3.17
N PRO A 44 18.42 7.69 2.74
CA PRO A 44 17.81 6.45 2.25
C PRO A 44 16.92 5.83 3.33
N ALA A 45 15.72 5.37 2.97
CA ALA A 45 14.84 4.71 3.92
C ALA A 45 15.47 3.43 4.48
N LYS A 46 16.12 2.65 3.61
CA LYS A 46 16.80 1.41 3.99
C LYS A 46 17.99 1.69 4.91
N GLY A 47 17.88 1.22 6.14
CA GLY A 47 18.92 1.34 7.17
C GLY A 47 18.90 2.63 8.00
N TYR A 48 18.10 3.63 7.62
CA TYR A 48 18.01 4.91 8.34
C TYR A 48 16.61 5.22 8.86
N ALA A 49 15.57 4.73 8.20
CA ALA A 49 14.20 4.94 8.65
C ALA A 49 13.92 4.20 9.96
N SER A 50 13.25 4.87 10.88
CA SER A 50 12.65 4.25 12.06
C SER A 50 11.55 3.25 11.65
N HIS A 51 11.10 2.42 12.59
CA HIS A 51 10.00 1.49 12.32
C HIS A 51 8.74 2.22 11.84
N GLY A 52 8.32 3.27 12.53
CA GLY A 52 7.14 4.05 12.16
C GLY A 52 7.28 4.76 10.80
N GLU A 53 8.47 5.27 10.46
CA GLU A 53 8.73 5.85 9.14
C GLU A 53 8.70 4.81 8.02
N SER A 54 9.29 3.63 8.26
CA SER A 54 9.27 2.51 7.31
C SER A 54 7.85 2.04 7.04
N TRP A 55 7.04 1.90 8.10
CA TRP A 55 5.64 1.53 8.01
C TRP A 55 4.82 2.58 7.26
N SER A 56 4.99 3.87 7.61
CA SER A 56 4.31 4.98 6.92
C SER A 56 4.69 5.07 5.44
N LEU A 57 5.96 4.81 5.10
CA LEU A 57 6.42 4.77 3.71
C LEU A 57 5.77 3.61 2.94
N ALA A 58 5.70 2.42 3.55
CA ALA A 58 5.05 1.26 2.94
C ALA A 58 3.55 1.52 2.68
N LEU A 59 2.85 2.12 3.67
CA LEU A 59 1.46 2.53 3.53
C LEU A 59 1.29 3.55 2.39
N ALA A 60 2.14 4.60 2.35
CA ALA A 60 2.09 5.61 1.30
C ALA A 60 2.30 5.04 -0.10
N LEU A 61 3.20 4.06 -0.27
CA LEU A 61 3.40 3.37 -1.55
C LEU A 61 2.17 2.55 -1.96
N ARG A 62 1.51 1.88 -1.00
CA ARG A 62 0.28 1.13 -1.27
C ARG A 62 -0.88 2.04 -1.66
N LEU A 63 -1.06 3.16 -0.94
CA LEU A 63 -2.07 4.15 -1.28
C LEU A 63 -1.78 4.82 -2.64
N GLY A 64 -0.52 5.14 -2.92
CA GLY A 64 -0.13 5.66 -4.24
C GLY A 64 -0.43 4.68 -5.39
N SER A 65 -0.26 3.38 -5.15
CA SER A 65 -0.64 2.33 -6.11
C SER A 65 -2.16 2.24 -6.29
N PHE A 66 -2.92 2.37 -5.21
CA PHE A 66 -4.39 2.42 -5.22
C PHE A 66 -4.88 3.62 -6.04
N GLU A 67 -4.36 4.82 -5.79
CA GLU A 67 -4.71 6.02 -6.52
C GLU A 67 -4.33 5.95 -8.01
N LEU A 68 -3.20 5.32 -8.35
CA LEU A 68 -2.79 5.11 -9.73
C LEU A 68 -3.80 4.25 -10.49
N LEU A 69 -4.28 3.16 -9.89
CA LEU A 69 -5.30 2.30 -10.49
C LEU A 69 -6.62 3.04 -10.69
N ARG A 70 -7.04 3.86 -9.73
CA ARG A 70 -8.24 4.71 -9.85
C ARG A 70 -8.10 5.72 -10.99
N ALA A 71 -6.93 6.34 -11.12
CA ALA A 71 -6.67 7.28 -12.21
C ALA A 71 -6.75 6.61 -13.60
N ASP A 72 -6.47 5.31 -13.69
CA ASP A 72 -6.62 4.49 -14.90
C ASP A 72 -8.07 3.97 -15.10
N GLY A 73 -9.01 4.38 -14.24
CA GLY A 73 -10.43 3.98 -14.32
C GLY A 73 -10.72 2.60 -13.73
N ILE A 74 -9.81 2.06 -12.92
CA ILE A 74 -10.00 0.82 -12.17
C ILE A 74 -10.39 1.19 -10.74
N GLU A 75 -11.51 0.64 -10.23
CA GLU A 75 -11.91 0.83 -8.84
C GLU A 75 -11.55 -0.42 -8.02
N PRO A 76 -10.35 -0.47 -7.42
CA PRO A 76 -9.93 -1.62 -6.64
C PRO A 76 -10.59 -1.62 -5.26
N VAL A 77 -10.84 -2.80 -4.71
CA VAL A 77 -11.21 -2.95 -3.30
C VAL A 77 -9.99 -2.67 -2.43
N LEU A 78 -10.11 -1.71 -1.52
CA LEU A 78 -9.06 -1.40 -0.56
C LEU A 78 -9.27 -2.20 0.73
N VAL A 79 -8.25 -2.97 1.13
CA VAL A 79 -8.26 -3.73 2.40
C VAL A 79 -7.22 -3.16 3.34
N LEU A 80 -7.67 -2.71 4.51
CA LEU A 80 -6.86 -2.13 5.59
C LEU A 80 -6.92 -3.05 6.81
N ASP A 81 -5.90 -3.88 6.99
CA ASP A 81 -5.83 -4.86 8.06
C ASP A 81 -5.06 -4.29 9.25
N ASP A 82 -5.77 -3.95 10.33
CA ASP A 82 -5.27 -3.34 11.58
C ASP A 82 -4.44 -2.05 11.40
N VAL A 83 -4.65 -1.35 10.28
CA VAL A 83 -3.83 -0.21 9.87
C VAL A 83 -4.01 0.99 10.82
N PHE A 84 -5.22 1.23 11.29
CA PHE A 84 -5.52 2.38 12.14
C PHE A 84 -4.92 2.28 13.54
N ALA A 85 -4.71 1.09 14.07
CA ALA A 85 -4.09 0.87 15.38
C ALA A 85 -2.65 1.42 15.46
N GLU A 86 -1.91 1.39 14.35
CA GLU A 86 -0.52 1.82 14.24
C GLU A 86 -0.36 3.34 13.99
N LEU A 87 -1.47 4.08 13.85
CA LEU A 87 -1.47 5.50 13.50
C LEU A 87 -1.85 6.39 14.69
N ASP A 88 -1.19 7.54 14.79
CA ASP A 88 -1.69 8.66 15.60
C ASP A 88 -2.97 9.25 15.00
N SER A 89 -3.71 10.04 15.80
CA SER A 89 -5.00 10.62 15.38
C SER A 89 -4.90 11.42 14.07
N THR A 90 -3.87 12.25 13.93
CA THR A 90 -3.68 13.08 12.73
C THR A 90 -3.49 12.24 11.46
N ARG A 91 -2.74 11.15 11.57
CA ARG A 91 -2.52 10.22 10.45
C ARG A 91 -3.76 9.39 10.16
N ARG A 92 -4.51 8.97 11.19
CA ARG A 92 -5.81 8.31 11.03
C ARG A 92 -6.77 9.16 10.21
N ASP A 93 -6.93 10.44 10.58
CA ASP A 93 -7.82 11.37 9.89
C ASP A 93 -7.40 11.60 8.43
N ARG A 94 -6.10 11.74 8.18
CA ARG A 94 -5.57 11.90 6.83
C ARG A 94 -5.80 10.66 5.96
N LEU A 95 -5.56 9.47 6.51
CA LEU A 95 -5.82 8.22 5.81
C LEU A 95 -7.30 8.09 5.49
N ALA A 96 -8.17 8.27 6.47
CA ALA A 96 -9.62 8.21 6.29
C ALA A 96 -10.10 9.19 5.22
N GLY A 97 -9.63 10.45 5.27
CA GLY A 97 -9.95 11.46 4.26
C GLY A 97 -9.46 11.13 2.85
N SER A 98 -8.38 10.33 2.70
CA SER A 98 -7.87 9.93 1.39
C SER A 98 -8.63 8.75 0.77
N ILE A 99 -9.41 8.00 1.55
CA ILE A 99 -10.08 6.78 1.10
C ILE A 99 -11.62 6.86 1.17
N VAL A 100 -12.16 7.95 1.72
CA VAL A 100 -13.62 8.12 1.92
C VAL A 100 -14.42 8.02 0.62
N ASP A 101 -13.83 8.42 -0.51
CA ASP A 101 -14.45 8.38 -1.84
C ASP A 101 -14.14 7.08 -2.61
N ALA A 102 -13.56 6.07 -1.96
CA ALA A 102 -13.32 4.78 -2.59
C ALA A 102 -14.63 3.98 -2.68
N ASP A 103 -14.83 3.25 -3.78
CA ASP A 103 -16.05 2.46 -4.01
C ASP A 103 -16.25 1.39 -2.94
N GLN A 104 -15.16 0.74 -2.50
CA GLN A 104 -15.23 -0.27 -1.45
C GLN A 104 -13.95 -0.30 -0.59
N VAL A 105 -14.13 -0.14 0.72
CA VAL A 105 -13.06 -0.27 1.71
C VAL A 105 -13.45 -1.32 2.74
N LEU A 106 -12.56 -2.26 3.00
CA LEU A 106 -12.68 -3.25 4.07
C LEU A 106 -11.65 -2.89 5.15
N VAL A 107 -12.11 -2.67 6.36
CA VAL A 107 -11.25 -2.34 7.51
C VAL A 107 -11.38 -3.41 8.56
N THR A 108 -10.26 -3.93 9.04
CA THR A 108 -10.22 -4.75 10.26
C THR A 108 -9.58 -3.95 11.39
N THR A 109 -10.07 -4.13 12.60
CA THR A 109 -9.49 -3.54 13.81
C THR A 109 -9.86 -4.35 15.03
N ALA A 110 -8.98 -4.38 16.02
CA ALA A 110 -9.29 -4.95 17.35
C ALA A 110 -10.11 -3.97 18.21
N VAL A 111 -9.98 -2.67 17.96
CA VAL A 111 -10.63 -1.60 18.76
C VAL A 111 -11.43 -0.70 17.84
N ALA A 112 -12.75 -0.72 17.97
CA ALA A 112 -13.66 0.02 17.10
C ALA A 112 -13.39 1.54 17.07
N SER A 113 -12.99 2.14 18.21
CA SER A 113 -12.67 3.57 18.30
C SER A 113 -11.39 3.98 17.55
N ASP A 114 -10.62 3.05 17.04
CA ASP A 114 -9.45 3.36 16.21
C ASP A 114 -9.85 3.75 14.78
N VAL A 115 -11.02 3.34 14.33
CA VAL A 115 -11.55 3.69 13.00
C VAL A 115 -12.23 5.06 13.08
N PRO A 116 -11.78 6.06 12.27
CA PRO A 116 -12.39 7.38 12.25
C PRO A 116 -13.87 7.34 11.84
N GLU A 117 -14.72 8.13 12.52
CA GLU A 117 -16.17 8.19 12.28
C GLU A 117 -16.54 8.60 10.85
N VAL A 118 -15.65 9.30 10.13
CA VAL A 118 -15.89 9.69 8.73
C VAL A 118 -16.00 8.47 7.80
N LEU A 119 -15.46 7.32 8.20
CA LEU A 119 -15.60 6.07 7.47
C LEU A 119 -16.88 5.36 7.90
N HIS A 120 -18.01 5.83 7.42
CA HIS A 120 -19.32 5.21 7.65
C HIS A 120 -19.44 3.90 6.85
N GLY A 121 -19.99 2.84 7.49
CA GLY A 121 -20.20 1.58 6.80
C GLY A 121 -20.80 0.51 7.68
N ALA A 122 -21.14 -0.63 7.08
CA ALA A 122 -21.61 -1.79 7.82
C ALA A 122 -20.49 -2.32 8.74
N ARG A 123 -20.83 -2.55 9.99
CA ARG A 123 -19.92 -3.11 10.99
C ARG A 123 -20.26 -4.55 11.29
N PHE A 124 -19.23 -5.37 11.43
CA PHE A 124 -19.34 -6.77 11.79
C PHE A 124 -18.41 -7.07 12.97
N ASP A 125 -18.94 -7.69 14.00
CA ASP A 125 -18.16 -8.20 15.13
C ASP A 125 -17.77 -9.65 14.85
N VAL A 126 -16.49 -9.97 15.01
CA VAL A 126 -15.91 -11.30 14.75
C VAL A 126 -15.40 -11.88 16.06
N GLY A 127 -15.93 -13.03 16.46
CA GLY A 127 -15.50 -13.69 17.70
C GLY A 127 -15.98 -15.14 17.79
N GLY A 128 -15.19 -16.00 18.43
CA GLY A 128 -15.55 -17.41 18.62
C GLY A 128 -15.83 -18.18 17.33
N GLY A 129 -15.23 -17.77 16.20
CA GLY A 129 -15.47 -18.37 14.89
C GLY A 129 -16.76 -17.92 14.20
N ASN A 130 -17.47 -16.93 14.75
CA ASN A 130 -18.70 -16.38 14.20
C ASN A 130 -18.49 -14.93 13.73
N VAL A 131 -19.28 -14.52 12.74
CA VAL A 131 -19.38 -13.15 12.24
C VAL A 131 -20.81 -12.68 12.46
N MET A 132 -20.99 -11.57 13.17
CA MET A 132 -22.31 -11.01 13.49
C MET A 132 -22.35 -9.56 13.01
N ALA A 133 -23.43 -9.17 12.32
CA ALA A 133 -23.66 -7.77 12.01
C ALA A 133 -23.86 -7.00 13.32
N HIS A 134 -23.18 -5.85 13.44
CA HIS A 134 -23.36 -4.97 14.57
C HIS A 134 -24.68 -4.19 14.36
N GLU A 135 -25.68 -4.46 15.17
CA GLU A 135 -26.92 -3.69 15.18
C GLU A 135 -26.67 -2.38 15.94
N GLU A 136 -26.66 -1.25 15.24
CA GLU A 136 -26.74 0.05 15.90
C GLU A 136 -28.08 0.13 16.63
N VAL A 137 -28.05 0.14 17.95
CA VAL A 137 -29.22 0.51 18.74
C VAL A 137 -29.49 1.98 18.47
N LEU A 138 -30.42 2.27 17.58
CA LEU A 138 -30.96 3.62 17.41
C LEU A 138 -31.56 4.02 18.75
N ASP A 139 -30.82 4.82 19.52
CA ASP A 139 -31.32 5.44 20.75
C ASP A 139 -32.37 6.49 20.30
N GLU A 140 -33.63 6.07 20.25
CA GLU A 140 -34.77 6.98 20.03
C GLU A 140 -34.83 7.98 21.19
N ARG A 141 -34.30 9.18 20.94
CA ARG A 141 -34.55 10.35 21.78
C ARG A 141 -35.41 11.37 21.04
#